data_4b9c1ad5f23bee56a7d244c8b472e328
#
_entry.id   4b9c1ad5f23bee56a7d244c8b472e328
#
_cell.length_a   1.000
_cell.length_b   1.000
_cell.length_c   1.000
_cell.angle_alpha   90.00
_cell.angle_beta   90.00
_cell.angle_gamma   90.00
#
_symmetry.space_group_name_H-M   'P 1'
#
loop_
_entity.id
_entity.type
_entity.pdbx_description
1 polymer ?
#
loop_
_entity_poly.entity_id
_entity_poly.type
_entity_poly.pdbx_seq_one_letter_code
_entity_poly.pdbx_strand_id
1 'polypeptide(L)'
;MKVNYLHENETGYKVFLYIFYVCSFLMLSITAYGVYAMLQEWSVDGKYVMGEVLVKTEFPFPHFAKLTTWLFFATIIGWYCCSRIGWKRTVKLYTWKMALLQLMLLGLAVICLYEVLYNFMVLNAQITAGIIDGHVPDIDSLTIAYPDASRPWNLIFATKMFLAGFLISAHAFYLSTRPRKSVEDINP
;
A
#
# COMPACT_ATOMS: atom_id res chain seq x y z
N MET A 1 15.23 7.99 20.25
CA MET A 1 15.49 8.61 18.94
C MET A 1 14.37 9.61 18.68
N LYS A 2 14.67 10.92 18.57
CA LYS A 2 13.66 11.98 18.39
C LYS A 2 13.24 12.02 16.91
N VAL A 3 11.94 12.04 16.62
CA VAL A 3 11.47 12.26 15.24
C VAL A 3 11.57 13.75 14.96
N ASN A 4 12.53 14.14 14.13
CA ASN A 4 12.64 15.51 13.66
C ASN A 4 11.61 15.72 12.54
N TYR A 5 10.60 16.53 12.81
CA TYR A 5 9.66 17.01 11.79
C TYR A 5 10.30 18.18 11.03
N LEU A 6 9.97 18.30 9.76
CA LEU A 6 10.41 19.39 8.92
C LEU A 6 9.57 20.65 9.20
N HIS A 7 10.22 21.81 9.33
CA HIS A 7 9.53 23.08 9.43
C HIS A 7 9.15 23.61 8.04
N GLU A 8 8.02 24.32 7.93
CA GLU A 8 7.51 24.86 6.66
C GLU A 8 8.50 25.76 5.92
N ASN A 9 9.41 26.42 6.64
CA ASN A 9 10.44 27.29 6.09
C ASN A 9 11.71 26.54 5.61
N GLU A 10 11.82 25.24 5.87
CA GLU A 10 12.97 24.45 5.47
C GLU A 10 12.86 24.00 4.02
N THR A 11 13.95 24.05 3.27
CA THR A 11 14.02 23.53 1.89
C THR A 11 13.57 22.06 1.84
N GLY A 12 13.91 21.29 2.88
CA GLY A 12 13.50 19.90 3.01
C GLY A 12 11.98 19.70 3.00
N TYR A 13 11.22 20.58 3.67
CA TYR A 13 9.76 20.52 3.67
C TYR A 13 9.17 20.62 2.26
N LYS A 14 9.65 21.57 1.45
CA LYS A 14 9.19 21.76 0.07
C LYS A 14 9.48 20.54 -0.79
N VAL A 15 10.68 19.97 -0.66
CA VAL A 15 11.05 18.74 -1.40
C VAL A 15 10.11 17.57 -1.06
N PHE A 16 9.87 17.30 0.23
CA PHE A 16 8.95 16.25 0.64
C PHE A 16 7.50 16.52 0.19
N LEU A 17 7.08 17.77 0.16
CA LEU A 17 5.78 18.17 -0.34
C LEU A 17 5.64 17.89 -1.84
N TYR A 18 6.64 18.23 -2.65
CA TYR A 18 6.64 17.91 -4.09
C TYR A 18 6.62 16.41 -4.34
N ILE A 19 7.45 15.64 -3.63
CA ILE A 19 7.45 14.17 -3.74
C ILE A 19 6.07 13.61 -3.37
N PHE A 20 5.43 14.12 -2.32
CA PHE A 20 4.09 13.74 -1.93
C PHE A 20 3.06 13.99 -3.04
N TYR A 21 3.09 15.16 -3.68
CA TYR A 21 2.18 15.46 -4.79
C TYR A 21 2.42 14.56 -6.00
N VAL A 22 3.67 14.28 -6.36
CA VAL A 22 4.01 13.36 -7.45
C VAL A 22 3.49 11.95 -7.13
N CYS A 23 3.73 11.44 -5.93
CA CYS A 23 3.21 10.13 -5.51
C CYS A 23 1.68 10.10 -5.52
N SER A 24 1.02 11.15 -5.02
CA SER A 24 -0.45 11.25 -5.01
C SER A 24 -1.02 11.27 -6.43
N PHE A 25 -0.41 12.01 -7.34
CA PHE A 25 -0.81 12.03 -8.74
C PHE A 25 -0.67 10.65 -9.40
N LEU A 26 0.48 9.97 -9.19
CA LEU A 26 0.69 8.61 -9.69
C LEU A 26 -0.35 7.64 -9.13
N MET A 27 -0.61 7.66 -7.83
CA MET A 27 -1.61 6.80 -7.20
C MET A 27 -3.00 7.03 -7.78
N LEU A 28 -3.43 8.29 -7.93
CA LEU A 28 -4.74 8.63 -8.50
C LEU A 28 -4.84 8.19 -9.96
N SER A 29 -3.82 8.43 -10.77
CA SER A 29 -3.80 8.06 -12.20
C SER A 29 -3.86 6.54 -12.37
N ILE A 30 -3.04 5.78 -11.63
CA ILE A 30 -3.03 4.32 -11.72
C ILE A 30 -4.35 3.73 -11.21
N THR A 31 -4.90 4.27 -10.12
CA THR A 31 -6.19 3.81 -9.58
C THR A 31 -7.33 4.11 -10.54
N ALA A 32 -7.38 5.32 -11.11
CA ALA A 32 -8.40 5.69 -12.10
C ALA A 32 -8.34 4.79 -13.35
N TYR A 33 -7.14 4.52 -13.84
CA TYR A 33 -6.93 3.59 -14.95
C TYR A 33 -7.41 2.18 -14.61
N GLY A 34 -7.04 1.66 -13.43
CA GLY A 34 -7.46 0.33 -12.98
C GLY A 34 -8.98 0.19 -12.82
N VAL A 35 -9.64 1.22 -12.27
CA VAL A 35 -11.12 1.24 -12.15
C VAL A 35 -11.77 1.31 -13.52
N TYR A 36 -11.28 2.16 -14.41
CA TYR A 36 -11.80 2.28 -15.76
C TYR A 36 -11.71 0.95 -16.52
N ALA A 37 -10.55 0.30 -16.51
CA ALA A 37 -10.35 -0.98 -17.17
C ALA A 37 -11.22 -2.09 -16.57
N MET A 38 -11.35 -2.14 -15.26
CA MET A 38 -12.24 -3.10 -14.57
C MET A 38 -13.71 -2.91 -15.00
N LEU A 39 -14.18 -1.67 -15.13
CA LEU A 39 -15.54 -1.38 -15.58
C LEU A 39 -15.76 -1.78 -17.03
N GLN A 40 -14.75 -1.65 -17.89
CA GLN A 40 -14.82 -2.14 -19.26
C GLN A 40 -14.91 -3.66 -19.34
N GLU A 41 -14.05 -4.38 -18.62
CA GLU A 41 -14.10 -5.85 -18.55
C GLU A 41 -15.46 -6.34 -18.06
N TRP A 42 -16.01 -5.71 -17.00
CA TRP A 42 -17.33 -6.04 -16.49
C TRP A 42 -18.46 -5.81 -17.53
N SER A 43 -18.37 -4.74 -18.29
CA SER A 43 -19.39 -4.41 -19.32
C SER A 43 -19.39 -5.37 -20.52
N VAL A 44 -18.24 -5.98 -20.84
CA VAL A 44 -18.07 -6.87 -22.00
C VAL A 44 -18.27 -8.33 -21.60
N ASP A 45 -17.63 -8.78 -20.54
CA ASP A 45 -17.55 -10.20 -20.18
C ASP A 45 -18.44 -10.58 -18.98
N GLY A 46 -19.04 -9.59 -18.30
CA GLY A 46 -19.81 -9.80 -17.06
C GLY A 46 -18.97 -10.32 -15.89
N LYS A 47 -17.64 -10.43 -16.08
CA LYS A 47 -16.66 -10.88 -15.07
C LYS A 47 -15.53 -9.86 -15.00
N TYR A 48 -14.99 -9.70 -13.81
CA TYR A 48 -13.79 -8.87 -13.59
C TYR A 48 -12.93 -9.47 -12.49
N VAL A 49 -11.62 -9.24 -12.58
CA VAL A 49 -10.67 -9.56 -11.52
C VAL A 49 -9.96 -8.27 -11.10
N MET A 50 -10.24 -7.82 -9.88
CA MET A 50 -9.66 -6.58 -9.36
C MET A 50 -8.14 -6.62 -9.38
N GLY A 51 -7.53 -5.60 -9.97
CA GLY A 51 -6.09 -5.45 -10.05
C GLY A 51 -5.41 -6.26 -11.16
N GLU A 52 -6.13 -7.09 -11.91
CA GLU A 52 -5.53 -7.91 -12.96
C GLU A 52 -4.87 -7.06 -14.05
N VAL A 53 -5.56 -6.04 -14.55
CA VAL A 53 -5.01 -5.11 -15.54
C VAL A 53 -3.75 -4.42 -15.03
N LEU A 54 -3.72 -4.04 -13.74
CA LEU A 54 -2.55 -3.39 -13.15
C LEU A 54 -1.35 -4.35 -13.00
N VAL A 55 -1.61 -5.65 -12.85
CA VAL A 55 -0.55 -6.69 -12.81
C VAL A 55 -0.06 -7.03 -14.22
N LYS A 56 -0.94 -6.99 -15.23
CA LYS A 56 -0.57 -7.26 -16.64
C LYS A 56 0.15 -6.09 -17.30
N THR A 57 -0.20 -4.84 -16.95
CA THR A 57 0.34 -3.65 -17.61
C THR A 57 1.71 -3.29 -17.08
N GLU A 58 2.68 -3.19 -17.97
CA GLU A 58 4.06 -2.78 -17.70
C GLU A 58 4.27 -1.33 -18.12
N PHE A 59 5.04 -0.59 -17.33
CA PHE A 59 5.32 0.83 -17.57
C PHE A 59 6.74 1.18 -17.06
N PRO A 60 7.52 2.05 -17.75
CA PRO A 60 7.21 2.79 -18.98
C PRO A 60 7.40 1.99 -20.28
N PHE A 61 8.03 0.84 -20.21
CA PHE A 61 8.28 -0.04 -21.35
C PHE A 61 8.21 -1.52 -20.93
N PRO A 62 8.03 -2.45 -21.89
CA PRO A 62 7.97 -3.89 -21.61
C PRO A 62 9.18 -4.38 -20.78
N HIS A 63 8.92 -5.31 -19.89
CA HIS A 63 9.91 -5.94 -18.98
C HIS A 63 10.53 -5.02 -17.93
N PHE A 64 9.98 -3.79 -17.73
CA PHE A 64 10.49 -2.90 -16.69
C PHE A 64 9.79 -3.14 -15.34
N ALA A 65 8.59 -2.61 -15.15
CA ALA A 65 7.83 -2.79 -13.92
C ALA A 65 6.32 -2.73 -14.16
N LYS A 66 5.57 -3.54 -13.43
CA LYS A 66 4.10 -3.59 -13.50
C LYS A 66 3.49 -2.39 -12.76
N LEU A 67 2.35 -1.90 -13.22
CA LEU A 67 1.66 -0.74 -12.60
C LEU A 67 1.37 -0.96 -11.11
N THR A 68 1.08 -2.20 -10.69
CA THR A 68 0.94 -2.54 -9.27
C THR A 68 2.17 -2.24 -8.44
N THR A 69 3.37 -2.39 -9.03
CA THR A 69 4.64 -2.09 -8.37
C THR A 69 4.79 -0.58 -8.17
N TRP A 70 4.47 0.21 -9.19
CA TRP A 70 4.46 1.67 -9.09
C TRP A 70 3.46 2.17 -8.06
N LEU A 71 2.25 1.58 -8.04
CA LEU A 71 1.23 1.91 -7.05
C LEU A 71 1.72 1.61 -5.62
N PHE A 72 2.31 0.44 -5.42
CA PHE A 72 2.88 0.03 -4.12
C PHE A 72 3.94 1.03 -3.64
N PHE A 73 4.95 1.34 -4.46
CA PHE A 73 6.01 2.27 -4.07
C PHE A 73 5.49 3.69 -3.87
N ALA A 74 4.63 4.20 -4.75
CA ALA A 74 4.04 5.52 -4.60
C ALA A 74 3.24 5.65 -3.30
N THR A 75 2.52 4.59 -2.89
CA THR A 75 1.77 4.55 -1.64
C THR A 75 2.70 4.64 -0.42
N ILE A 76 3.77 3.84 -0.39
CA ILE A 76 4.74 3.83 0.72
C ILE A 76 5.49 5.16 0.81
N ILE A 77 6.03 5.66 -0.31
CA ILE A 77 6.78 6.90 -0.36
C ILE A 77 5.87 8.09 -0.02
N GLY A 78 4.67 8.13 -0.59
CA GLY A 78 3.66 9.16 -0.30
C GLY A 78 3.29 9.19 1.18
N TRP A 79 3.04 8.04 1.80
CA TRP A 79 2.83 7.93 3.24
C TRP A 79 4.01 8.45 4.05
N TYR A 80 5.23 8.05 3.69
CA TYR A 80 6.42 8.52 4.40
C TYR A 80 6.55 10.04 4.33
N CYS A 81 6.39 10.64 3.15
CA CYS A 81 6.40 12.09 2.96
C CYS A 81 5.30 12.78 3.79
N CYS A 82 4.07 12.27 3.73
CA CYS A 82 2.94 12.76 4.52
C CYS A 82 3.24 12.72 6.03
N SER A 83 3.84 11.64 6.52
CA SER A 83 4.22 11.49 7.93
C SER A 83 5.27 12.51 8.38
N ARG A 84 6.15 12.96 7.47
CA ARG A 84 7.18 13.98 7.76
C ARG A 84 6.64 15.40 7.74
N ILE A 85 5.69 15.70 6.85
CA ILE A 85 5.12 17.03 6.65
C ILE A 85 3.97 17.30 7.62
N GLY A 86 3.04 16.34 7.75
CA GLY A 86 1.71 16.57 8.30
C GLY A 86 1.49 16.14 9.75
N TRP A 87 2.38 15.32 10.32
CA TRP A 87 2.12 14.69 11.60
C TRP A 87 1.95 15.67 12.77
N LYS A 88 2.54 16.85 12.72
CA LYS A 88 2.39 17.88 13.74
C LYS A 88 0.96 18.39 13.92
N ARG A 89 0.18 18.43 12.84
CA ARG A 89 -1.19 18.98 12.84
C ARG A 89 -2.22 17.99 13.36
N THR A 90 -1.92 16.71 13.37
CA THR A 90 -2.95 15.70 13.33
C THR A 90 -3.53 15.37 14.68
N VAL A 91 -2.93 15.69 15.85
CA VAL A 91 -3.50 15.01 17.01
C VAL A 91 -3.31 15.73 18.34
N LYS A 92 -4.21 16.67 18.61
CA LYS A 92 -4.67 16.93 19.97
C LYS A 92 -5.92 16.06 20.26
N LEU A 93 -5.78 14.74 20.14
CA LEU A 93 -6.86 13.82 20.52
C LEU A 93 -6.84 13.58 22.02
N TYR A 94 -8.04 13.47 22.61
CA TYR A 94 -8.18 12.99 24.00
C TYR A 94 -7.56 11.60 24.14
N THR A 95 -7.04 11.29 25.33
CA THR A 95 -6.30 10.06 25.64
C THR A 95 -7.05 8.80 25.18
N TRP A 96 -8.36 8.71 25.45
CA TRP A 96 -9.15 7.54 25.04
C TRP A 96 -9.32 7.40 23.52
N LYS A 97 -9.47 8.52 22.79
CA LYS A 97 -9.55 8.51 21.32
C LYS A 97 -8.23 8.10 20.71
N MET A 98 -7.12 8.51 21.33
CA MET A 98 -5.78 8.08 20.90
C MET A 98 -5.58 6.57 21.13
N ALA A 99 -5.99 6.05 22.27
CA ALA A 99 -5.91 4.62 22.57
C ALA A 99 -6.76 3.81 21.57
N LEU A 100 -7.96 4.28 21.25
CA LEU A 100 -8.81 3.64 20.22
C LEU A 100 -8.15 3.68 18.83
N LEU A 101 -7.59 4.81 18.42
CA LEU A 101 -6.85 4.93 17.17
C LEU A 101 -5.68 3.95 17.12
N GLN A 102 -4.90 3.85 18.20
CA GLN A 102 -3.79 2.90 18.29
C GLN A 102 -4.26 1.45 18.18
N LEU A 103 -5.37 1.10 18.84
CA LEU A 103 -5.97 -0.23 18.72
C LEU A 103 -6.40 -0.54 17.29
N MET A 104 -7.04 0.41 16.60
CA MET A 104 -7.44 0.25 15.19
C MET A 104 -6.23 0.09 14.28
N LEU A 105 -5.18 0.89 14.45
CA LEU A 105 -3.95 0.80 13.65
C LEU A 105 -3.23 -0.53 13.87
N LEU A 106 -3.16 -0.99 15.11
CA LEU A 106 -2.59 -2.30 15.44
C LEU A 106 -3.43 -3.44 14.84
N GLY A 107 -4.74 -3.40 15.01
CA GLY A 107 -5.65 -4.39 14.43
C GLY A 107 -5.53 -4.45 12.90
N LEU A 108 -5.49 -3.29 12.23
CA LEU A 108 -5.29 -3.22 10.79
C LEU A 108 -3.92 -3.80 10.37
N ALA A 109 -2.85 -3.51 11.12
CA ALA A 109 -1.54 -4.06 10.85
C ALA A 109 -1.55 -5.60 10.96
N VAL A 110 -2.18 -6.17 11.99
CA VAL A 110 -2.27 -7.61 12.19
C VAL A 110 -3.08 -8.27 11.07
N ILE A 111 -4.23 -7.70 10.69
CA ILE A 111 -5.07 -8.22 9.60
C ILE A 111 -4.29 -8.19 8.27
N CYS A 112 -3.66 -7.06 7.94
CA CYS A 112 -2.88 -6.94 6.71
C CYS A 112 -1.69 -7.92 6.68
N LEU A 113 -1.00 -8.12 7.79
CA LEU A 113 0.09 -9.09 7.88
C LEU A 113 -0.42 -10.53 7.67
N TYR A 114 -1.55 -10.88 8.31
CA TYR A 114 -2.18 -12.18 8.11
C TYR A 114 -2.52 -12.43 6.64
N GLU A 115 -3.15 -11.47 5.98
CA GLU A 115 -3.51 -11.57 4.56
C GLU A 115 -2.27 -11.70 3.64
N VAL A 116 -1.17 -10.97 3.95
CA VAL A 116 0.10 -11.13 3.20
C VAL A 116 0.62 -12.56 3.32
N LEU A 117 0.67 -13.11 4.54
CA LEU A 117 1.16 -14.46 4.77
C LEU A 117 0.26 -15.51 4.13
N TYR A 118 -1.06 -15.34 4.25
CA TYR A 118 -2.03 -16.24 3.64
C TYR A 118 -1.92 -16.23 2.11
N ASN A 119 -1.91 -15.06 1.49
CA ASN A 119 -1.76 -14.91 0.05
C ASN A 119 -0.42 -15.50 -0.46
N PHE A 120 0.65 -15.33 0.31
CA PHE A 120 1.94 -15.90 -0.02
C PHE A 120 1.92 -17.44 0.03
N MET A 121 1.25 -18.04 1.03
CA MET A 121 1.09 -19.48 1.11
C MET A 121 0.23 -20.03 -0.06
N VAL A 122 -0.85 -19.36 -0.42
CA VAL A 122 -1.69 -19.73 -1.56
C VAL A 122 -0.90 -19.68 -2.87
N LEU A 123 -0.11 -18.62 -3.07
CA LEU A 123 0.76 -18.48 -4.24
C LEU A 123 1.76 -19.63 -4.36
N ASN A 124 2.44 -19.96 -3.26
CA ASN A 124 3.39 -21.08 -3.25
C ASN A 124 2.73 -22.42 -3.51
N ALA A 125 1.54 -22.64 -2.94
CA ALA A 125 0.76 -23.87 -3.17
C ALA A 125 0.38 -24.02 -4.65
N GLN A 126 -0.04 -22.95 -5.31
CA GLN A 126 -0.39 -22.97 -6.73
C GLN A 126 0.82 -23.22 -7.62
N ILE A 127 1.97 -22.58 -7.33
CA ILE A 127 3.22 -22.82 -8.05
C ILE A 127 3.63 -24.29 -7.90
N THR A 128 3.57 -24.83 -6.68
CA THR A 128 3.93 -26.23 -6.40
C THR A 128 3.01 -27.19 -7.14
N ALA A 129 1.69 -26.97 -7.14
CA ALA A 129 0.74 -27.77 -7.87
C ALA A 129 1.03 -27.75 -9.38
N GLY A 130 1.27 -26.57 -9.96
CA GLY A 130 1.64 -26.45 -11.38
C GLY A 130 2.91 -27.24 -11.74
N ILE A 131 3.92 -27.23 -10.88
CA ILE A 131 5.16 -28.00 -11.10
C ILE A 131 4.89 -29.51 -11.06
N ILE A 132 4.07 -29.98 -10.13
CA ILE A 132 3.70 -31.40 -10.01
C ILE A 132 2.94 -31.85 -11.25
N ASP A 133 2.07 -31.01 -11.80
CA ASP A 133 1.31 -31.30 -13.02
C ASP A 133 2.14 -31.17 -14.32
N GLY A 134 3.45 -30.91 -14.21
CA GLY A 134 4.38 -30.79 -15.34
C GLY A 134 4.30 -29.42 -16.05
N HIS A 135 3.57 -28.47 -15.51
CA HIS A 135 3.51 -27.10 -15.99
C HIS A 135 4.44 -26.26 -15.13
N VAL A 136 5.60 -25.89 -15.67
CA VAL A 136 6.44 -24.85 -15.04
C VAL A 136 5.80 -23.51 -15.37
N PRO A 137 5.10 -22.86 -14.42
CA PRO A 137 4.52 -21.58 -14.72
C PRO A 137 5.66 -20.58 -14.96
N ASP A 138 5.59 -19.89 -16.08
CA ASP A 138 6.41 -18.69 -16.28
C ASP A 138 6.01 -17.68 -15.19
N ILE A 139 6.96 -17.35 -14.31
CA ILE A 139 6.74 -16.46 -13.17
C ILE A 139 6.24 -15.09 -13.63
N ASP A 140 6.62 -14.66 -14.83
CA ASP A 140 6.18 -13.39 -15.41
C ASP A 140 4.76 -13.42 -15.99
N SER A 141 4.27 -14.63 -16.35
CA SER A 141 2.91 -14.83 -16.86
C SER A 141 1.89 -15.22 -15.79
N LEU A 142 2.31 -15.35 -14.53
CA LEU A 142 1.44 -15.69 -13.40
C LEU A 142 0.40 -14.59 -13.11
N THR A 143 -0.58 -14.52 -13.97
CA THR A 143 -1.89 -13.90 -13.67
C THR A 143 -2.68 -14.87 -12.82
N ILE A 144 -2.31 -15.00 -11.54
CA ILE A 144 -2.99 -15.94 -10.67
C ILE A 144 -4.22 -15.24 -10.12
N ALA A 145 -5.36 -15.51 -10.77
CA ALA A 145 -6.66 -15.31 -10.14
C ALA A 145 -6.74 -16.14 -8.86
N TYR A 146 -7.44 -15.66 -7.86
CA TYR A 146 -7.73 -16.49 -6.68
C TYR A 146 -8.43 -17.78 -7.15
N PRO A 147 -8.08 -18.95 -6.60
CA PRO A 147 -8.72 -20.21 -6.99
C PRO A 147 -10.22 -20.25 -6.64
N ASP A 148 -10.68 -19.38 -5.76
CA ASP A 148 -12.08 -19.22 -5.39
C ASP A 148 -12.72 -18.09 -6.22
N ALA A 149 -13.68 -18.46 -7.06
CA ALA A 149 -14.45 -17.53 -7.89
C ALA A 149 -15.25 -16.48 -7.08
N SER A 150 -15.47 -16.71 -5.78
CA SER A 150 -16.09 -15.73 -4.87
C SER A 150 -15.16 -14.57 -4.50
N ARG A 151 -13.87 -14.66 -4.81
CA ARG A 151 -12.87 -13.64 -4.53
C ARG A 151 -12.32 -13.05 -5.81
N PRO A 152 -12.95 -12.01 -6.37
CA PRO A 152 -12.62 -11.47 -7.69
C PRO A 152 -11.42 -10.50 -7.64
N TRP A 153 -10.30 -10.92 -7.08
CA TRP A 153 -9.06 -10.12 -7.10
C TRP A 153 -7.84 -10.94 -7.49
N ASN A 154 -6.91 -10.25 -8.09
CA ASN A 154 -5.63 -10.84 -8.44
C ASN A 154 -4.77 -11.00 -7.18
N LEU A 155 -4.20 -12.19 -6.99
CA LEU A 155 -3.44 -12.55 -5.78
C LEU A 155 -2.18 -11.68 -5.61
N ILE A 156 -1.48 -11.36 -6.70
CA ILE A 156 -0.27 -10.52 -6.67
C ILE A 156 -0.63 -9.08 -6.30
N PHE A 157 -1.72 -8.56 -6.86
CA PHE A 157 -2.23 -7.24 -6.51
C PHE A 157 -2.61 -7.19 -5.03
N ALA A 158 -3.42 -8.13 -4.55
CA ALA A 158 -3.86 -8.20 -3.16
C ALA A 158 -2.66 -8.26 -2.19
N THR A 159 -1.68 -9.14 -2.46
CA THR A 159 -0.48 -9.26 -1.63
C THR A 159 0.28 -7.94 -1.52
N LYS A 160 0.48 -7.21 -2.63
CA LYS A 160 1.16 -5.91 -2.60
C LYS A 160 0.36 -4.86 -1.84
N MET A 161 -0.97 -4.82 -2.00
CA MET A 161 -1.82 -3.85 -1.30
C MET A 161 -1.89 -4.13 0.20
N PHE A 162 -2.01 -5.39 0.62
CA PHE A 162 -1.95 -5.74 2.04
C PHE A 162 -0.58 -5.49 2.65
N LEU A 163 0.51 -5.72 1.91
CA LEU A 163 1.86 -5.38 2.37
C LEU A 163 2.02 -3.86 2.57
N ALA A 164 1.51 -3.04 1.65
CA ALA A 164 1.48 -1.59 1.81
C ALA A 164 0.65 -1.19 3.05
N GLY A 165 -0.54 -1.78 3.20
CA GLY A 165 -1.41 -1.57 4.35
C GLY A 165 -0.73 -1.92 5.68
N PHE A 166 -0.02 -3.05 5.74
CA PHE A 166 0.76 -3.44 6.91
C PHE A 166 1.86 -2.42 7.23
N LEU A 167 2.69 -2.05 6.27
CA LEU A 167 3.79 -1.11 6.48
C LEU A 167 3.30 0.26 6.95
N ILE A 168 2.21 0.76 6.35
CA ILE A 168 1.61 2.04 6.70
C ILE A 168 1.00 2.00 8.10
N SER A 169 0.18 1.00 8.41
CA SER A 169 -0.51 0.90 9.70
C SER A 169 0.46 0.63 10.85
N ALA A 170 1.46 -0.24 10.65
CA ALA A 170 2.51 -0.48 11.63
C ALA A 170 3.35 0.77 11.90
N HIS A 171 3.73 1.52 10.85
CA HIS A 171 4.44 2.77 10.99
C HIS A 171 3.59 3.85 11.65
N ALA A 172 2.30 3.96 11.31
CA ALA A 172 1.37 4.88 11.95
C ALA A 172 1.18 4.55 13.44
N PHE A 173 1.04 3.26 13.78
CA PHE A 173 1.00 2.79 15.17
C PHE A 173 2.27 3.20 15.93
N TYR A 174 3.44 2.91 15.37
CA TYR A 174 4.72 3.28 15.96
C TYR A 174 4.85 4.80 16.18
N LEU A 175 4.43 5.63 15.22
CA LEU A 175 4.43 7.10 15.38
C LEU A 175 3.47 7.56 16.48
N SER A 176 2.33 6.90 16.62
CA SER A 176 1.30 7.25 17.60
C SER A 176 1.70 6.91 19.05
N THR A 177 2.58 5.91 19.24
CA THR A 177 3.05 5.50 20.57
C THR A 177 4.22 6.33 21.10
N ARG A 178 4.82 7.18 20.27
CA ARG A 178 5.97 7.98 20.70
C ARG A 178 5.56 9.16 21.60
N PRO A 179 6.30 9.39 22.69
CA PRO A 179 6.05 10.53 23.57
C PRO A 179 6.26 11.85 22.78
N ARG A 180 5.31 12.76 22.92
CA ARG A 180 5.40 14.12 22.39
C ARG A 180 6.29 14.93 23.29
N LYS A 181 7.18 15.78 22.72
CA LYS A 181 7.74 16.90 23.45
C LYS A 181 6.60 17.86 23.76
N SER A 182 6.45 18.24 25.04
CA SER A 182 5.63 19.39 25.39
C SER A 182 6.23 20.64 24.79
N VAL A 183 5.38 21.60 24.43
CA VAL A 183 5.83 22.91 23.87
C VAL A 183 6.69 23.66 24.86
N GLU A 184 6.60 23.33 26.16
CA GLU A 184 7.41 23.89 27.27
C GLU A 184 8.89 23.52 27.20
N ASP A 185 9.27 22.40 26.56
CA ASP A 185 10.69 22.02 26.38
C ASP A 185 11.41 22.78 25.27
N ILE A 186 10.77 23.73 24.60
CA ILE A 186 11.29 24.43 23.42
C ILE A 186 11.71 25.87 23.75
N ASN A 187 11.22 26.44 24.86
CA ASN A 187 11.65 27.73 25.39
C ASN A 187 12.37 27.52 26.73
N PRO A 188 13.74 27.60 26.76
CA PRO A 188 14.47 27.76 27.98
C PRO A 188 14.32 29.19 28.54
#